data_5c2c5bbf469e2bcba55b5237d816252a
#
_entry.id   5c2c5bbf469e2bcba55b5237d816252a
#
_cell.length_a   1.000
_cell.length_b   1.000
_cell.length_c   1.000
_cell.angle_alpha   90.00
_cell.angle_beta   90.00
_cell.angle_gamma   90.00
#
_symmetry.space_group_name_H-M   'P 1'
#
loop_
_entity.id
_entity.type
_entity.pdbx_description
1 polymer ?
#
loop_
_entity_poly.entity_id
_entity_poly.type
_entity_poly.pdbx_seq_one_letter_code
_entity_poly.pdbx_strand_id
1 'polypeptide(L)'
;YIASLPNNGFKLKNKEIPYAKGEVKNNFTKAMSNPQTQASEIWSTKLPFSMQNMVLADVTSRLLEMQYLRTIREQLSAAYHAGATFGMLRDFDDKASISITANAGLNPEKADTAITYFFKGVDEVEKQVDAADLQKVKEIMLKQAGVDEKNNGYWLGVLANYTGLGFDNHTGYKEFVKNLRGEQISDFLKNVLMKSGNHVEVIMKAEKSKE
;
A
#
# COMPACT_ATOMS: atom_id res chain seq x y z
N TYR A 1 -4.67 -41.24 -2.54
CA TYR A 1 -3.45 -40.94 -3.31
C TYR A 1 -2.48 -40.10 -2.48
N ILE A 2 -2.86 -38.95 -1.93
CA ILE A 2 -1.95 -38.08 -1.16
C ILE A 2 -1.43 -38.77 0.11
N ALA A 3 -2.31 -39.48 0.83
CA ALA A 3 -1.95 -40.19 2.07
C ALA A 3 -1.00 -41.40 1.83
N SER A 4 -0.91 -41.89 0.59
CA SER A 4 0.01 -43.01 0.20
C SER A 4 1.39 -42.52 -0.25
N LEU A 5 1.62 -41.21 -0.32
CA LEU A 5 2.94 -40.67 -0.66
C LEU A 5 3.93 -40.89 0.49
N PRO A 6 5.19 -41.26 0.18
CA PRO A 6 6.20 -41.42 1.21
C PRO A 6 6.33 -40.14 2.05
N ASN A 7 6.22 -40.26 3.35
CA ASN A 7 6.42 -39.16 4.29
C ASN A 7 7.68 -39.47 5.11
N ASN A 8 8.74 -38.75 4.89
CA ASN A 8 10.00 -38.86 5.61
C ASN A 8 10.06 -38.01 6.90
N GLY A 9 8.91 -37.50 7.35
CA GLY A 9 8.85 -36.63 8.54
C GLY A 9 9.44 -35.25 8.34
N PHE A 10 9.68 -34.83 7.09
CA PHE A 10 10.19 -33.49 6.80
C PHE A 10 9.24 -32.44 7.32
N LYS A 11 9.73 -31.60 8.23
CA LYS A 11 9.03 -30.41 8.70
C LYS A 11 9.55 -29.20 7.95
N LEU A 12 8.67 -28.52 7.23
CA LEU A 12 8.98 -27.21 6.66
C LEU A 12 9.49 -26.28 7.77
N LYS A 13 10.70 -25.80 7.61
CA LYS A 13 11.21 -24.71 8.44
C LYS A 13 10.78 -23.41 7.78
N ASN A 14 9.93 -22.68 8.46
CA ASN A 14 9.56 -21.34 8.04
C ASN A 14 10.81 -20.47 8.04
N LYS A 15 11.10 -19.86 6.89
CA LYS A 15 12.18 -18.89 6.77
C LYS A 15 11.57 -17.51 6.83
N GLU A 16 11.94 -16.75 7.85
CA GLU A 16 11.54 -15.35 7.93
C GLU A 16 12.13 -14.59 6.74
N ILE A 17 11.28 -13.86 6.01
CA ILE A 17 11.72 -12.96 4.96
C ILE A 17 12.20 -11.68 5.65
N PRO A 18 13.49 -11.32 5.53
CA PRO A 18 13.98 -10.10 6.14
C PRO A 18 13.37 -8.88 5.43
N TYR A 19 12.72 -8.02 6.19
CA TYR A 19 12.27 -6.72 5.73
C TYR A 19 13.31 -5.66 6.06
N ALA A 20 13.37 -4.63 5.23
CA ALA A 20 14.12 -3.43 5.58
C ALA A 20 13.56 -2.84 6.88
N LYS A 21 14.45 -2.60 7.84
CA LYS A 21 14.09 -1.99 9.14
C LYS A 21 14.75 -0.61 9.21
N GLY A 22 14.01 0.34 9.77
CA GLY A 22 14.47 1.72 9.85
C GLY A 22 14.41 2.42 8.50
N GLU A 23 15.21 3.48 8.37
CA GLU A 23 15.26 4.29 7.16
C GLU A 23 16.33 3.74 6.20
N VAL A 24 15.93 3.45 4.96
CA VAL A 24 16.81 2.99 3.88
C VAL A 24 16.65 3.90 2.67
N LYS A 25 17.75 4.44 2.16
CA LYS A 25 17.76 5.28 0.95
C LYS A 25 18.59 4.64 -0.14
N ASN A 26 18.02 4.51 -1.32
CA ASN A 26 18.68 4.00 -2.52
C ASN A 26 18.49 4.96 -3.69
N ASN A 27 19.46 5.84 -3.87
CA ASN A 27 19.46 6.86 -4.92
C ASN A 27 20.52 6.52 -5.95
N PHE A 28 20.12 6.39 -7.21
CA PHE A 28 21.03 6.03 -8.30
C PHE A 28 20.64 6.69 -9.62
N THR A 29 21.55 6.65 -10.59
CA THR A 29 21.35 7.15 -11.94
C THR A 29 21.33 6.01 -12.95
N LYS A 30 20.60 6.19 -14.05
CA LYS A 30 20.53 5.25 -15.15
C LYS A 30 20.47 5.99 -16.49
N ALA A 31 21.14 5.48 -17.50
CA ALA A 31 21.01 5.99 -18.85
C ALA A 31 19.59 5.75 -19.38
N MET A 32 18.94 6.80 -19.87
CA MET A 32 17.58 6.76 -20.37
C MET A 32 17.46 7.55 -21.68
N SER A 33 16.77 6.96 -22.67
CA SER A 33 16.46 7.66 -23.93
C SER A 33 15.48 8.82 -23.73
N ASN A 34 14.59 8.69 -22.75
CA ASN A 34 13.64 9.72 -22.33
C ASN A 34 13.90 10.05 -20.85
N PRO A 35 14.57 11.17 -20.55
CA PRO A 35 14.95 11.51 -19.17
C PRO A 35 13.74 11.69 -18.26
N GLN A 36 13.70 10.92 -17.17
CA GLN A 36 12.72 11.07 -16.11
C GLN A 36 13.31 10.68 -14.77
N THR A 37 12.68 11.09 -13.68
CA THR A 37 12.99 10.62 -12.34
C THR A 37 11.88 9.67 -11.88
N GLN A 38 12.24 8.44 -11.51
CA GLN A 38 11.32 7.53 -10.84
C GLN A 38 11.54 7.64 -9.34
N ALA A 39 10.48 7.95 -8.61
CA ALA A 39 10.53 8.04 -7.16
C ALA A 39 9.53 7.06 -6.54
N SER A 40 9.96 6.37 -5.49
CA SER A 40 9.12 5.49 -4.67
C SER A 40 9.46 5.69 -3.20
N GLU A 41 8.43 5.93 -2.40
CA GLU A 41 8.47 6.01 -0.94
C GLU A 41 7.65 4.87 -0.38
N ILE A 42 8.24 4.03 0.45
CA ILE A 42 7.62 2.81 0.96
C ILE A 42 7.67 2.85 2.49
N TRP A 43 6.50 2.93 3.10
CA TRP A 43 6.35 2.80 4.56
C TRP A 43 5.79 1.43 4.88
N SER A 44 6.31 0.76 5.90
CA SER A 44 5.92 -0.60 6.23
C SER A 44 5.85 -0.86 7.73
N THR A 45 5.00 -1.80 8.11
CA THR A 45 4.84 -2.25 9.50
C THR A 45 4.37 -3.70 9.57
N LYS A 46 4.52 -4.34 10.72
CA LYS A 46 3.94 -5.66 11.00
C LYS A 46 2.72 -5.53 11.89
N LEU A 47 1.62 -6.11 11.46
CA LEU A 47 0.33 -6.09 12.16
C LEU A 47 -0.31 -7.49 12.18
N PRO A 48 -1.32 -7.74 13.03
CA PRO A 48 -2.16 -8.92 12.90
C PRO A 48 -2.78 -9.00 11.50
N PHE A 49 -2.76 -10.20 10.92
CA PHE A 49 -3.41 -10.45 9.64
C PHE A 49 -4.93 -10.43 9.84
N SER A 50 -5.57 -9.33 9.45
CA SER A 50 -7.00 -9.12 9.64
C SER A 50 -7.62 -8.32 8.50
N MET A 51 -8.92 -8.53 8.27
CA MET A 51 -9.70 -7.76 7.30
C MET A 51 -9.71 -6.27 7.64
N GLN A 52 -9.78 -5.92 8.92
CA GLN A 52 -9.77 -4.53 9.37
C GLN A 52 -8.47 -3.82 9.00
N ASN A 53 -7.31 -4.44 9.27
CA ASN A 53 -6.01 -3.88 8.91
C ASN A 53 -5.83 -3.78 7.39
N MET A 54 -6.35 -4.74 6.64
CA MET A 54 -6.36 -4.68 5.18
C MET A 54 -7.18 -3.49 4.68
N VAL A 55 -8.38 -3.29 5.19
CA VAL A 55 -9.25 -2.16 4.80
C VAL A 55 -8.63 -0.83 5.19
N LEU A 56 -8.05 -0.70 6.40
CA LEU A 56 -7.37 0.51 6.82
C LEU A 56 -6.22 0.87 5.89
N ALA A 57 -5.40 -0.10 5.49
CA ALA A 57 -4.30 0.12 4.56
C ALA A 57 -4.79 0.50 3.15
N ASP A 58 -5.83 -0.18 2.63
CA ASP A 58 -6.42 0.12 1.32
C ASP A 58 -7.01 1.53 1.29
N VAL A 59 -7.83 1.89 2.28
CA VAL A 59 -8.42 3.23 2.36
C VAL A 59 -7.34 4.30 2.49
N THR A 60 -6.33 4.08 3.33
CA THR A 60 -5.22 5.02 3.50
C THR A 60 -4.47 5.23 2.18
N SER A 61 -4.16 4.17 1.44
CA SER A 61 -3.47 4.28 0.15
C SER A 61 -4.30 5.05 -0.88
N ARG A 62 -5.61 4.83 -0.94
CA ARG A 62 -6.51 5.55 -1.86
C ARG A 62 -6.63 7.04 -1.54
N LEU A 63 -6.66 7.40 -0.27
CA LEU A 63 -6.68 8.80 0.15
C LEU A 63 -5.36 9.50 -0.19
N LEU A 64 -4.23 8.83 0.02
CA LEU A 64 -2.92 9.34 -0.39
C LEU A 64 -2.82 9.46 -1.92
N GLU A 65 -3.32 8.48 -2.68
CA GLU A 65 -3.37 8.56 -4.14
C GLU A 65 -4.16 9.80 -4.62
N MET A 66 -5.35 10.03 -4.05
CA MET A 66 -6.16 11.21 -4.39
C MET A 66 -5.39 12.52 -4.07
N GLN A 67 -4.68 12.55 -2.95
CA GLN A 67 -3.86 13.69 -2.55
C GLN A 67 -2.68 13.91 -3.52
N TYR A 68 -1.99 12.85 -3.94
CA TYR A 68 -0.86 12.94 -4.86
C TYR A 68 -1.29 13.31 -6.29
N LEU A 69 -2.42 12.81 -6.75
CA LEU A 69 -3.00 13.23 -8.03
C LEU A 69 -3.30 14.74 -8.02
N ARG A 70 -3.89 15.24 -6.95
CA ARG A 70 -4.22 16.67 -6.80
C ARG A 70 -2.97 17.54 -6.72
N THR A 71 -1.99 17.15 -5.94
CA THR A 71 -0.81 17.99 -5.66
C THR A 71 0.30 17.82 -6.69
N ILE A 72 0.74 16.60 -6.96
CA ILE A 72 1.91 16.31 -7.83
C ILE A 72 1.52 16.41 -9.30
N ARG A 73 0.36 15.86 -9.68
CA ARG A 73 -0.08 15.89 -11.07
C ARG A 73 -0.74 17.23 -11.43
N GLU A 74 -1.78 17.66 -10.70
CA GLU A 74 -2.60 18.80 -11.13
C GLU A 74 -1.97 20.14 -10.75
N GLN A 75 -1.54 20.33 -9.50
CA GLN A 75 -0.99 21.63 -9.04
C GLN A 75 0.44 21.83 -9.52
N LEU A 76 1.33 20.86 -9.35
CA LEU A 76 2.73 20.97 -9.74
C LEU A 76 2.95 20.66 -11.22
N SER A 77 2.08 19.93 -11.87
CA SER A 77 2.31 19.35 -13.20
C SER A 77 3.67 18.67 -13.30
N ALA A 78 4.06 17.95 -12.25
CA ALA A 78 5.37 17.30 -12.15
C ALA A 78 5.36 15.86 -12.65
N ALA A 79 4.17 15.24 -12.76
CA ALA A 79 3.99 13.87 -13.22
C ALA A 79 2.71 13.72 -14.02
N TYR A 80 2.70 12.74 -14.96
CA TYR A 80 1.46 12.30 -15.60
C TYR A 80 0.60 11.47 -14.62
N HIS A 81 1.25 10.62 -13.84
CA HIS A 81 0.62 9.81 -12.80
C HIS A 81 1.47 9.86 -11.53
N ALA A 82 0.80 10.07 -10.41
CA ALA A 82 1.34 9.92 -9.07
C ALA A 82 0.32 9.12 -8.26
N GLY A 83 0.75 8.11 -7.56
CA GLY A 83 -0.19 7.21 -6.89
C GLY A 83 0.34 6.64 -5.60
N ALA A 84 -0.55 5.97 -4.89
CA ALA A 84 -0.22 5.15 -3.74
C ALA A 84 -0.96 3.82 -3.80
N THR A 85 -0.28 2.75 -3.41
CA THR A 85 -0.84 1.41 -3.34
C THR A 85 -0.49 0.77 -2.00
N PHE A 86 -1.34 -0.11 -1.50
CA PHE A 86 -0.99 -0.92 -0.34
C PHE A 86 -0.56 -2.32 -0.76
N GLY A 87 0.31 -2.92 0.04
CA GLY A 87 0.66 -4.33 -0.02
C GLY A 87 0.43 -4.99 1.32
N MET A 88 -0.02 -6.23 1.32
CA MET A 88 -0.18 -7.04 2.52
C MET A 88 0.31 -8.44 2.27
N LEU A 89 1.34 -8.84 2.98
CA LEU A 89 1.91 -10.18 2.90
C LEU A 89 1.80 -10.86 4.26
N ARG A 90 1.07 -11.97 4.32
CA ARG A 90 0.94 -12.75 5.53
C ARG A 90 2.25 -13.46 5.88
N ASP A 91 2.64 -13.34 7.14
CA ASP A 91 3.70 -14.12 7.77
C ASP A 91 3.16 -15.43 8.36
N PHE A 92 4.07 -16.29 8.84
CA PHE A 92 3.72 -17.61 9.39
C PHE A 92 3.14 -17.55 10.82
N ASP A 93 3.23 -16.41 11.49
CA ASP A 93 2.79 -16.19 12.88
C ASP A 93 1.46 -15.41 13.01
N ASP A 94 0.59 -15.52 12.00
CA ASP A 94 -0.68 -14.80 11.88
C ASP A 94 -0.55 -13.27 11.88
N LYS A 95 0.65 -12.79 11.60
CA LYS A 95 0.91 -11.39 11.29
C LYS A 95 0.99 -11.15 9.80
N ALA A 96 0.87 -9.91 9.42
CA ALA A 96 1.12 -9.45 8.07
C ALA A 96 2.14 -8.33 8.06
N SER A 97 3.00 -8.34 7.06
CA SER A 97 3.71 -7.14 6.65
C SER A 97 2.78 -6.31 5.78
N ILE A 98 2.47 -5.13 6.24
CA ILE A 98 1.67 -4.16 5.50
C ILE A 98 2.60 -3.05 5.06
N SER A 99 2.49 -2.66 3.79
CA SER A 99 3.22 -1.52 3.22
C SER A 99 2.28 -0.61 2.46
N ILE A 100 2.59 0.69 2.47
CA ILE A 100 2.03 1.67 1.54
C ILE A 100 3.19 2.20 0.72
N THR A 101 3.05 2.11 -0.59
CA THR A 101 4.03 2.57 -1.57
C THR A 101 3.46 3.75 -2.33
N ALA A 102 4.04 4.93 -2.15
CA ALA A 102 3.80 6.08 -3.00
C ALA A 102 4.82 6.07 -4.15
N ASN A 103 4.39 6.32 -5.38
CA ASN A 103 5.27 6.32 -6.54
C ASN A 103 4.84 7.33 -7.60
N ALA A 104 5.81 7.85 -8.35
CA ALA A 104 5.58 8.69 -9.52
C ALA A 104 6.76 8.66 -10.50
N GLY A 105 6.44 8.77 -11.79
CA GLY A 105 7.38 9.14 -12.84
C GLY A 105 7.36 10.65 -13.01
N LEU A 106 8.43 11.32 -12.58
CA LEU A 106 8.52 12.75 -12.42
C LEU A 106 9.33 13.43 -13.54
N ASN A 107 8.91 14.64 -13.92
CA ASN A 107 9.76 15.53 -14.70
C ASN A 107 11.04 15.82 -13.90
N PRO A 108 12.25 15.58 -14.46
CA PRO A 108 13.52 15.77 -13.75
C PRO A 108 13.68 17.15 -13.11
N GLU A 109 13.20 18.23 -13.77
CA GLU A 109 13.31 19.60 -13.27
C GLU A 109 12.48 19.87 -12.03
N LYS A 110 11.38 19.11 -11.84
CA LYS A 110 10.43 19.27 -10.74
C LYS A 110 10.54 18.16 -9.69
N ALA A 111 11.38 17.16 -9.93
CA ALA A 111 11.42 15.93 -9.16
C ALA A 111 11.69 16.16 -7.67
N ASP A 112 12.72 16.94 -7.33
CA ASP A 112 13.10 17.18 -5.93
C ASP A 112 11.97 17.88 -5.15
N THR A 113 11.25 18.82 -5.80
CA THR A 113 10.08 19.44 -5.21
C THR A 113 8.93 18.45 -5.08
N ALA A 114 8.65 17.66 -6.12
CA ALA A 114 7.54 16.70 -6.14
C ALA A 114 7.71 15.60 -5.09
N ILE A 115 8.91 15.12 -4.84
CA ILE A 115 9.21 14.12 -3.80
C ILE A 115 8.79 14.64 -2.42
N THR A 116 8.97 15.92 -2.12
CA THR A 116 8.53 16.49 -0.83
C THR A 116 7.02 16.41 -0.64
N TYR A 117 6.24 16.33 -1.71
CA TYR A 117 4.78 16.23 -1.65
C TYR A 117 4.28 14.84 -1.27
N PHE A 118 5.12 13.79 -1.39
CA PHE A 118 4.76 12.49 -0.80
C PHE A 118 4.65 12.59 0.72
N PHE A 119 5.62 13.24 1.36
CA PHE A 119 5.61 13.46 2.81
C PHE A 119 4.52 14.44 3.25
N LYS A 120 4.34 15.54 2.51
CA LYS A 120 3.25 16.49 2.79
C LYS A 120 1.87 15.82 2.72
N GLY A 121 1.66 14.92 1.75
CA GLY A 121 0.41 14.18 1.65
C GLY A 121 0.17 13.26 2.84
N VAL A 122 1.23 12.61 3.35
CA VAL A 122 1.18 11.85 4.60
C VAL A 122 0.81 12.76 5.78
N ASP A 123 1.50 13.89 5.95
CA ASP A 123 1.24 14.85 7.04
C ASP A 123 -0.20 15.37 7.02
N GLU A 124 -0.75 15.64 5.84
CA GLU A 124 -2.14 16.12 5.68
C GLU A 124 -3.15 15.06 6.08
N VAL A 125 -2.99 13.81 5.63
CA VAL A 125 -3.88 12.71 5.99
C VAL A 125 -3.75 12.34 7.48
N GLU A 126 -2.55 12.40 8.05
CA GLU A 126 -2.33 12.23 9.50
C GLU A 126 -3.07 13.30 10.31
N LYS A 127 -3.01 14.54 9.85
CA LYS A 127 -3.63 15.66 10.55
C LYS A 127 -5.14 15.59 10.51
N GLN A 128 -5.69 15.37 9.34
CA GLN A 128 -7.13 15.29 9.14
C GLN A 128 -7.47 14.67 7.79
N VAL A 129 -8.27 13.62 7.80
CA VAL A 129 -8.85 13.03 6.59
C VAL A 129 -9.99 13.92 6.07
N ASP A 130 -9.94 14.27 4.79
CA ASP A 130 -11.05 14.97 4.13
C ASP A 130 -12.30 14.08 4.09
N ALA A 131 -13.41 14.57 4.64
CA ALA A 131 -14.64 13.79 4.76
C ALA A 131 -15.27 13.45 3.40
N ALA A 132 -15.17 14.34 2.41
CA ALA A 132 -15.72 14.12 1.09
C ALA A 132 -14.89 13.07 0.32
N ASP A 133 -13.56 13.11 0.45
CA ASP A 133 -12.67 12.12 -0.14
C ASP A 133 -12.86 10.74 0.51
N LEU A 134 -12.98 10.68 1.84
CA LEU A 134 -13.29 9.42 2.52
C LEU A 134 -14.64 8.84 2.06
N GLN A 135 -15.65 9.69 1.91
CA GLN A 135 -16.96 9.24 1.44
C GLN A 135 -16.89 8.65 0.02
N LYS A 136 -16.15 9.30 -0.90
CA LYS A 136 -15.92 8.77 -2.26
C LYS A 136 -15.20 7.42 -2.24
N VAL A 137 -14.16 7.28 -1.42
CA VAL A 137 -13.45 6.01 -1.28
C VAL A 137 -14.38 4.91 -0.78
N LYS A 138 -15.18 5.18 0.26
CA LYS A 138 -16.16 4.22 0.78
C LYS A 138 -17.18 3.79 -0.28
N GLU A 139 -17.71 4.73 -1.05
CA GLU A 139 -18.67 4.45 -2.13
C GLU A 139 -18.05 3.56 -3.21
N ILE A 140 -16.83 3.85 -3.64
CA ILE A 140 -16.09 3.02 -4.62
C ILE A 140 -15.92 1.60 -4.08
N MET A 141 -15.45 1.45 -2.85
CA MET A 141 -15.20 0.15 -2.24
C MET A 141 -16.50 -0.67 -2.06
N LEU A 142 -17.57 -0.03 -1.61
CA LEU A 142 -18.88 -0.69 -1.44
C LEU A 142 -19.50 -1.10 -2.78
N LYS A 143 -19.36 -0.25 -3.80
CA LYS A 143 -19.78 -0.56 -5.17
C LYS A 143 -19.02 -1.76 -5.73
N GLN A 144 -17.68 -1.76 -5.55
CA GLN A 144 -16.83 -2.85 -6.01
C GLN A 144 -17.19 -4.17 -5.30
N ALA A 145 -17.36 -4.14 -3.97
CA ALA A 145 -17.78 -5.32 -3.22
C ALA A 145 -19.12 -5.89 -3.73
N GLY A 146 -20.07 -5.02 -4.11
CA GLY A 146 -21.34 -5.46 -4.70
C GLY A 146 -21.20 -6.06 -6.11
N VAL A 147 -20.16 -5.70 -6.85
CA VAL A 147 -19.80 -6.33 -8.15
C VAL A 147 -19.12 -7.67 -7.91
N ASP A 148 -18.15 -7.70 -7.00
CA ASP A 148 -17.34 -8.89 -6.70
C ASP A 148 -18.20 -10.05 -6.21
N GLU A 149 -19.19 -9.80 -5.37
CA GLU A 149 -20.12 -10.81 -4.85
C GLU A 149 -20.97 -11.53 -5.92
N LYS A 150 -21.03 -10.97 -7.13
CA LYS A 150 -21.69 -11.60 -8.28
C LYS A 150 -20.74 -12.50 -9.08
N ASN A 151 -19.46 -12.53 -8.71
CA ASN A 151 -18.41 -13.25 -9.42
C ASN A 151 -18.03 -14.55 -8.67
N ASN A 152 -18.12 -15.69 -9.36
CA ASN A 152 -17.73 -16.98 -8.77
C ASN A 152 -16.25 -17.01 -8.35
N GLY A 153 -15.36 -16.33 -9.08
CA GLY A 153 -13.94 -16.23 -8.73
C GLY A 153 -13.71 -15.55 -7.38
N TYR A 154 -14.50 -14.54 -7.06
CA TYR A 154 -14.49 -13.90 -5.74
C TYR A 154 -14.80 -14.90 -4.62
N TRP A 155 -15.89 -15.65 -4.75
CA TRP A 155 -16.28 -16.64 -3.74
C TRP A 155 -15.29 -17.78 -3.60
N LEU A 156 -14.69 -18.20 -4.72
CA LEU A 156 -13.60 -19.19 -4.67
C LEU A 156 -12.41 -18.65 -3.86
N GLY A 157 -12.04 -17.37 -4.06
CA GLY A 157 -10.99 -16.71 -3.27
C GLY A 157 -11.35 -16.60 -1.78
N VAL A 158 -12.57 -16.20 -1.44
CA VAL A 158 -13.06 -16.15 -0.05
C VAL A 158 -12.97 -17.52 0.62
N LEU A 159 -13.46 -18.56 -0.04
CA LEU A 159 -13.42 -19.94 0.47
C LEU A 159 -11.98 -20.45 0.63
N ALA A 160 -11.11 -20.17 -0.35
CA ALA A 160 -9.70 -20.55 -0.28
C ALA A 160 -8.96 -19.86 0.89
N ASN A 161 -9.22 -18.57 1.11
CA ASN A 161 -8.69 -17.83 2.25
C ASN A 161 -9.22 -18.41 3.58
N TYR A 162 -10.51 -18.66 3.67
CA TYR A 162 -11.12 -19.18 4.88
C TYR A 162 -10.62 -20.59 5.21
N THR A 163 -10.62 -21.52 4.23
CA THR A 163 -10.23 -22.91 4.46
C THR A 163 -8.72 -23.11 4.57
N GLY A 164 -7.95 -22.40 3.76
CA GLY A 164 -6.48 -22.55 3.71
C GLY A 164 -5.75 -21.71 4.74
N LEU A 165 -6.27 -20.55 5.07
CA LEU A 165 -5.59 -19.59 5.94
C LEU A 165 -6.34 -19.28 7.24
N GLY A 166 -7.58 -19.77 7.41
CA GLY A 166 -8.45 -19.36 8.52
C GLY A 166 -8.81 -17.87 8.46
N PHE A 167 -8.74 -17.24 7.28
CA PHE A 167 -8.91 -15.81 7.11
C PHE A 167 -10.26 -15.48 6.44
N ASP A 168 -11.16 -14.90 7.22
CA ASP A 168 -12.41 -14.36 6.70
C ASP A 168 -12.23 -12.90 6.27
N ASN A 169 -12.18 -12.68 4.97
CA ASN A 169 -12.06 -11.35 4.36
C ASN A 169 -13.39 -10.81 3.83
N HIS A 170 -14.49 -11.53 4.06
CA HIS A 170 -15.81 -11.19 3.55
C HIS A 170 -16.78 -10.73 4.65
N THR A 171 -16.92 -11.55 5.71
CA THR A 171 -17.89 -11.27 6.76
C THR A 171 -17.64 -9.95 7.46
N GLY A 172 -18.62 -9.06 7.46
CA GLY A 172 -18.53 -7.74 8.08
C GLY A 172 -17.76 -6.68 7.26
N TYR A 173 -17.19 -7.03 6.09
CA TYR A 173 -16.42 -6.08 5.26
C TYR A 173 -17.22 -4.82 4.93
N LYS A 174 -18.41 -4.96 4.36
CA LYS A 174 -19.24 -3.80 3.98
C LYS A 174 -19.64 -2.95 5.18
N GLU A 175 -19.96 -3.59 6.30
CA GLU A 175 -20.33 -2.89 7.53
C GLU A 175 -19.14 -2.13 8.09
N PHE A 176 -17.95 -2.73 8.10
CA PHE A 176 -16.73 -2.06 8.53
C PHE A 176 -16.42 -0.85 7.65
N VAL A 177 -16.49 -0.99 6.31
CA VAL A 177 -16.25 0.13 5.37
C VAL A 177 -17.27 1.24 5.59
N LYS A 178 -18.58 0.93 5.76
CA LYS A 178 -19.62 1.94 6.01
C LYS A 178 -19.35 2.76 7.26
N ASN A 179 -18.92 2.10 8.34
CA ASN A 179 -18.73 2.72 9.66
C ASN A 179 -17.34 3.32 9.86
N LEU A 180 -16.46 3.23 8.86
CA LEU A 180 -15.11 3.77 8.95
C LEU A 180 -15.12 5.29 9.08
N ARG A 181 -14.32 5.82 10.03
CA ARG A 181 -14.20 7.25 10.32
C ARG A 181 -12.80 7.75 10.00
N GLY A 182 -12.68 9.05 9.71
CA GLY A 182 -11.42 9.69 9.39
C GLY A 182 -10.35 9.52 10.48
N GLU A 183 -10.77 9.61 11.76
CA GLU A 183 -9.85 9.44 12.89
C GLU A 183 -9.17 8.06 12.90
N GLN A 184 -9.87 7.00 12.48
CA GLN A 184 -9.29 5.65 12.41
C GLN A 184 -8.20 5.56 11.34
N ILE A 185 -8.35 6.29 10.24
CA ILE A 185 -7.36 6.35 9.16
C ILE A 185 -6.16 7.18 9.61
N SER A 186 -6.40 8.37 10.18
CA SER A 186 -5.32 9.22 10.71
C SER A 186 -4.53 8.51 11.79
N ASP A 187 -5.20 7.79 12.70
CA ASP A 187 -4.56 7.01 13.76
C ASP A 187 -3.75 5.83 13.19
N PHE A 188 -4.31 5.09 12.22
CA PHE A 188 -3.60 4.01 11.54
C PHE A 188 -2.32 4.53 10.85
N LEU A 189 -2.42 5.62 10.10
CA LEU A 189 -1.28 6.19 9.41
C LEU A 189 -0.22 6.66 10.40
N LYS A 190 -0.59 7.48 11.38
CA LYS A 190 0.32 8.09 12.35
C LYS A 190 0.90 7.10 13.35
N ASN A 191 0.01 6.41 14.08
CA ASN A 191 0.41 5.63 15.26
C ASN A 191 0.76 4.18 14.94
N VAL A 192 0.45 3.71 13.74
CA VAL A 192 0.72 2.33 13.31
C VAL A 192 1.76 2.30 12.22
N LEU A 193 1.54 2.95 11.09
CA LEU A 193 2.43 2.87 9.94
C LEU A 193 3.69 3.72 10.15
N MET A 194 3.55 5.03 10.40
CA MET A 194 4.68 5.96 10.55
C MET A 194 5.48 5.71 11.82
N LYS A 195 4.82 5.37 12.91
CA LYS A 195 5.48 5.04 14.19
C LYS A 195 6.39 3.81 14.10
N SER A 196 6.21 2.95 13.10
CA SER A 196 7.11 1.81 12.87
C SER A 196 8.55 2.25 12.60
N GLY A 197 8.73 3.44 12.03
CA GLY A 197 10.02 3.97 11.60
C GLY A 197 10.63 3.23 10.40
N ASN A 198 9.89 2.32 9.76
CA ASN A 198 10.38 1.60 8.59
C ASN A 198 9.99 2.37 7.33
N HIS A 199 10.98 2.92 6.66
CA HIS A 199 10.84 3.71 5.46
C HIS A 199 11.93 3.36 4.45
N VAL A 200 11.54 3.13 3.20
CA VAL A 200 12.46 2.90 2.09
C VAL A 200 12.20 3.92 1.00
N GLU A 201 13.21 4.74 0.72
CA GLU A 201 13.24 5.67 -0.39
C GLU A 201 14.02 5.06 -1.55
N VAL A 202 13.43 5.03 -2.74
CA VAL A 202 14.12 4.63 -3.98
C VAL A 202 13.94 5.71 -5.02
N ILE A 203 15.03 6.37 -5.41
CA ILE A 203 15.03 7.43 -6.43
C ILE A 203 16.00 7.07 -7.53
N MET A 204 15.48 6.87 -8.74
CA MET A 204 16.23 6.67 -9.95
C MET A 204 16.18 7.93 -10.81
N LYS A 205 17.29 8.57 -11.06
CA LYS A 205 17.40 9.76 -11.95
C LYS A 205 18.03 9.38 -13.30
N ALA A 206 17.68 10.11 -14.35
CA ALA A 206 18.40 10.00 -15.61
C ALA A 206 19.86 10.44 -15.43
N GLU A 207 20.78 9.74 -16.08
CA GLU A 207 22.17 10.23 -16.19
C GLU A 207 22.17 11.56 -16.95
N LYS A 208 23.00 12.51 -16.48
CA LYS A 208 23.23 13.73 -17.26
C LYS A 208 23.92 13.32 -18.55
N SER A 209 23.39 13.74 -19.69
CA SER A 209 24.09 13.62 -20.97
C SER A 209 25.46 14.26 -20.82
N LYS A 210 26.53 13.52 -21.11
CA LYS A 210 27.85 14.12 -21.29
C LYS A 210 27.74 14.97 -22.56
N GLU A 211 27.73 16.30 -22.41
CA GLU A 211 28.00 17.22 -23.50
C GLU A 211 29.41 17.03 -24.01
#